data_2c6b175fdafb45f67bc8bf5c82a877b4
#
_entry.id   2c6b175fdafb45f67bc8bf5c82a877b4
#
_cell.length_a   1.000
_cell.length_b   1.000
_cell.length_c   1.000
_cell.angle_alpha   90.00
_cell.angle_beta   90.00
_cell.angle_gamma   90.00
#
_symmetry.space_group_name_H-M   'P 1'
#
loop_
_entity.id
_entity.type
_entity.pdbx_description
1 polymer ?
#
loop_
_entity_poly.entity_id
_entity_poly.type
_entity_poly.pdbx_seq_one_letter_code
_entity_poly.pdbx_strand_id
1 'polypeptide(L)'
;QISFSQLILATGSREIPLGALPIAGTRPKGVYTAGQMQEMMNLHGFVPQGPVVILGSGDIGLIMASQIAAMGISVTLVEQKENCGGLARNRRCLKDNSIRLICSQTIDAVEGSPALTGCCLSGGEKIACRTLLIAAGLVPERGLLAELGMPSWLQMCGNCNTVYPMAEGVTADGRKAGIAAFQKIRGKL
;
A
#
# COMPACT_ATOMS: atom_id res chain seq x y z
N GLN A 1 -32.12 -6.02 -12.57
CA GLN A 1 -31.44 -5.51 -13.78
C GLN A 1 -31.61 -4.00 -13.82
N ILE A 2 -30.51 -3.29 -14.06
CA ILE A 2 -30.49 -1.81 -14.14
C ILE A 2 -30.06 -1.43 -15.56
N SER A 3 -30.86 -0.61 -16.25
CA SER A 3 -30.50 -0.03 -17.55
C SER A 3 -29.72 1.25 -17.36
N PHE A 4 -28.65 1.44 -18.11
CA PHE A 4 -27.83 2.64 -18.06
C PHE A 4 -27.28 3.00 -19.45
N SER A 5 -26.94 4.27 -19.69
CA SER A 5 -26.33 4.75 -20.93
C SER A 5 -24.83 4.97 -20.78
N GLN A 6 -24.35 5.29 -19.58
CA GLN A 6 -22.95 5.43 -19.22
C GLN A 6 -22.71 4.79 -17.85
N LEU A 7 -21.53 4.18 -17.66
CA LEU A 7 -21.07 3.62 -16.41
C LEU A 7 -19.73 4.26 -16.03
N ILE A 8 -19.60 4.70 -14.78
CA ILE A 8 -18.32 5.17 -14.23
C ILE A 8 -17.86 4.15 -13.21
N LEU A 9 -16.66 3.60 -13.42
CA LEU A 9 -16.01 2.67 -12.50
C LEU A 9 -15.04 3.44 -11.60
N ALA A 10 -15.24 3.33 -10.29
CA ALA A 10 -14.44 4.01 -9.26
C ALA A 10 -14.07 3.04 -8.14
N THR A 11 -13.53 1.87 -8.51
CA THR A 11 -13.23 0.75 -7.60
C THR A 11 -11.99 0.93 -6.75
N GLY A 12 -11.23 2.03 -6.96
CA GLY A 12 -10.07 2.36 -6.15
C GLY A 12 -8.84 1.54 -6.49
N SER A 13 -8.02 1.27 -5.49
CA SER A 13 -6.75 0.54 -5.58
C SER A 13 -6.63 -0.45 -4.44
N ARG A 14 -5.74 -1.42 -4.59
CA ARG A 14 -5.36 -2.36 -3.54
C ARG A 14 -3.86 -2.29 -3.27
N GLU A 15 -3.45 -2.69 -2.08
CA GLU A 15 -2.05 -2.79 -1.72
C GLU A 15 -1.35 -3.91 -2.49
N ILE A 16 -0.05 -3.74 -2.72
CA ILE A 16 0.80 -4.77 -3.30
C ILE A 16 1.10 -5.82 -2.22
N PRO A 17 0.63 -7.08 -2.38
CA PRO A 17 0.92 -8.14 -1.41
C PRO A 17 2.33 -8.70 -1.62
N LEU A 18 2.87 -9.43 -0.63
CA LEU A 18 4.16 -10.10 -0.72
C LEU A 18 4.30 -10.95 -1.99
N GLY A 19 3.23 -11.65 -2.40
CA GLY A 19 3.26 -12.53 -3.57
C GLY A 19 3.41 -11.82 -4.91
N ALA A 20 3.26 -10.51 -4.97
CA ALA A 20 3.45 -9.68 -6.16
C ALA A 20 4.84 -9.01 -6.19
N LEU A 21 5.67 -9.21 -5.17
CA LEU A 21 7.02 -8.69 -5.08
C LEU A 21 8.04 -9.80 -5.37
N PRO A 22 9.21 -9.46 -5.93
CA PRO A 22 10.30 -10.41 -6.20
C PRO A 22 11.06 -10.78 -4.90
N ILE A 23 10.33 -11.19 -3.87
CA ILE A 23 10.87 -11.56 -2.57
C ILE A 23 10.84 -13.08 -2.45
N ALA A 24 12.02 -13.68 -2.32
CA ALA A 24 12.19 -15.12 -2.18
C ALA A 24 11.82 -15.62 -0.77
N GLY A 25 11.82 -16.95 -0.61
CA GLY A 25 11.61 -17.60 0.68
C GLY A 25 10.22 -18.21 0.84
N THR A 26 9.91 -18.56 2.08
CA THR A 26 8.65 -19.18 2.46
C THR A 26 7.50 -18.17 2.52
N ARG A 27 6.29 -18.64 2.84
CA ARG A 27 5.13 -17.76 3.13
C ARG A 27 4.77 -17.90 4.62
N PRO A 28 5.61 -17.37 5.53
CA PRO A 28 5.42 -17.54 6.97
C PRO A 28 4.26 -16.69 7.47
N LYS A 29 3.67 -17.08 8.59
CA LYS A 29 2.79 -16.20 9.38
C LYS A 29 3.61 -15.01 9.90
N GLY A 30 3.00 -13.82 9.96
CA GLY A 30 3.67 -12.60 10.43
C GLY A 30 3.99 -11.61 9.30
N VAL A 31 3.58 -11.90 8.06
CA VAL A 31 3.69 -10.97 6.93
C VAL A 31 2.31 -10.44 6.56
N TYR A 32 2.18 -9.11 6.53
CA TYR A 32 0.92 -8.40 6.28
C TYR A 32 1.16 -7.23 5.34
N THR A 33 0.12 -6.74 4.67
CA THR A 33 0.17 -5.39 4.09
C THR A 33 -0.01 -4.34 5.18
N ALA A 34 0.42 -3.11 4.92
CA ALA A 34 0.32 -2.03 5.91
C ALA A 34 -1.15 -1.73 6.27
N GLY A 35 -2.06 -1.73 5.28
CA GLY A 35 -3.49 -1.51 5.51
C GLY A 35 -4.15 -2.65 6.29
N GLN A 36 -3.81 -3.92 6.00
CA GLN A 36 -4.27 -5.04 6.82
C GLN A 36 -3.87 -4.87 8.29
N MET A 37 -2.62 -4.52 8.55
CA MET A 37 -2.15 -4.30 9.92
C MET A 37 -2.86 -3.11 10.57
N GLN A 38 -3.05 -2.03 9.82
CA GLN A 38 -3.77 -0.86 10.31
C GLN A 38 -5.21 -1.21 10.73
N GLU A 39 -5.92 -1.97 9.92
CA GLU A 39 -7.26 -2.47 10.23
C GLU A 39 -7.24 -3.34 11.50
N MET A 40 -6.35 -4.33 11.55
CA MET A 40 -6.23 -5.22 12.70
C MET A 40 -5.92 -4.45 13.99
N MET A 41 -5.04 -3.47 13.96
CA MET A 41 -4.69 -2.65 15.12
C MET A 41 -5.84 -1.74 15.55
N ASN A 42 -6.43 -1.00 14.60
CA ASN A 42 -7.38 0.07 14.91
C ASN A 42 -8.81 -0.44 15.17
N LEU A 43 -9.23 -1.52 14.51
CA LEU A 43 -10.58 -2.06 14.64
C LEU A 43 -10.65 -3.29 15.56
N HIS A 44 -9.56 -4.05 15.67
CA HIS A 44 -9.57 -5.32 16.42
C HIS A 44 -8.60 -5.33 17.59
N GLY A 45 -7.91 -4.21 17.88
CA GLY A 45 -6.99 -4.11 19.02
C GLY A 45 -5.77 -5.05 18.93
N PHE A 46 -5.42 -5.50 17.72
CA PHE A 46 -4.27 -6.39 17.52
C PHE A 46 -2.96 -5.65 17.79
N VAL A 47 -2.04 -6.31 18.49
CA VAL A 47 -0.69 -5.81 18.73
C VAL A 47 0.31 -6.67 17.94
N PRO A 48 1.06 -6.10 16.98
CA PRO A 48 2.03 -6.88 16.22
C PRO A 48 3.16 -7.40 17.10
N GLN A 49 3.66 -8.59 16.80
CA GLN A 49 4.82 -9.14 17.48
C GLN A 49 6.10 -8.46 16.99
N GLY A 50 6.87 -7.90 17.91
CA GLY A 50 8.16 -7.27 17.59
C GLY A 50 9.33 -8.26 17.57
N PRO A 51 10.46 -7.87 16.97
CA PRO A 51 10.70 -6.66 16.20
C PRO A 51 9.91 -6.61 14.89
N VAL A 52 9.58 -5.40 14.42
CA VAL A 52 8.82 -5.16 13.18
C VAL A 52 9.73 -4.57 12.11
N VAL A 53 9.67 -5.13 10.91
CA VAL A 53 10.26 -4.54 9.70
C VAL A 53 9.13 -4.04 8.80
N ILE A 54 9.31 -2.87 8.21
CA ILE A 54 8.35 -2.28 7.26
C ILE A 54 9.08 -2.00 5.95
N LEU A 55 8.63 -2.59 4.86
CA LEU A 55 9.15 -2.34 3.51
C LEU A 55 8.39 -1.19 2.87
N GLY A 56 9.08 -0.08 2.66
CA GLY A 56 8.58 1.17 2.11
C GLY A 56 8.39 2.26 3.15
N SER A 57 8.95 3.44 2.86
CA SER A 57 8.90 4.65 3.71
C SER A 57 7.94 5.71 3.16
N GLY A 58 6.95 5.32 2.37
CA GLY A 58 5.83 6.19 2.01
C GLY A 58 4.99 6.60 3.23
N ASP A 59 3.98 7.44 3.04
CA ASP A 59 3.18 7.95 4.16
C ASP A 59 2.58 6.84 5.01
N ILE A 60 2.02 5.78 4.40
CA ILE A 60 1.42 4.69 5.16
C ILE A 60 2.47 3.91 5.97
N GLY A 61 3.66 3.68 5.37
CA GLY A 61 4.78 3.03 6.08
C GLY A 61 5.24 3.83 7.29
N LEU A 62 5.37 5.15 7.16
CA LEU A 62 5.75 6.06 8.24
C LEU A 62 4.69 6.14 9.34
N ILE A 63 3.41 6.20 8.97
CA ILE A 63 2.29 6.20 9.93
C ILE A 63 2.28 4.91 10.74
N MET A 64 2.41 3.77 10.07
CA MET A 64 2.46 2.48 10.75
C MET A 64 3.68 2.34 11.66
N ALA A 65 4.85 2.80 11.18
CA ALA A 65 6.07 2.81 11.97
C ALA A 65 5.90 3.64 13.26
N SER A 66 5.29 4.83 13.15
CA SER A 66 5.00 5.69 14.29
C SER A 66 4.05 5.05 15.30
N GLN A 67 2.93 4.48 14.80
CA GLN A 67 1.94 3.80 15.64
C GLN A 67 2.54 2.63 16.42
N ILE A 68 3.30 1.78 15.72
CA ILE A 68 3.90 0.57 16.32
C ILE A 68 5.02 0.94 17.31
N ALA A 69 5.85 1.91 16.95
CA ALA A 69 6.92 2.38 17.85
C ALA A 69 6.36 3.03 19.12
N ALA A 70 5.24 3.73 19.03
CA ALA A 70 4.53 4.29 20.21
C ALA A 70 4.03 3.23 21.19
N MET A 71 3.89 1.97 20.74
CA MET A 71 3.59 0.82 21.63
C MET A 71 4.85 0.23 22.29
N GLY A 72 6.03 0.83 22.10
CA GLY A 72 7.30 0.33 22.63
C GLY A 72 7.91 -0.81 21.82
N ILE A 73 7.42 -1.06 20.60
CA ILE A 73 7.91 -2.11 19.72
C ILE A 73 9.00 -1.55 18.81
N SER A 74 10.14 -2.26 18.73
CA SER A 74 11.25 -1.88 17.82
C SER A 74 10.83 -1.99 16.36
N VAL A 75 11.07 -0.92 15.59
CA VAL A 75 10.72 -0.80 14.17
C VAL A 75 11.92 -0.46 13.32
N THR A 76 12.07 -1.18 12.20
CA THR A 76 13.01 -0.86 11.13
C THR A 76 12.24 -0.61 9.84
N LEU A 77 12.45 0.56 9.23
CA LEU A 77 11.97 0.88 7.89
C LEU A 77 13.06 0.55 6.86
N VAL A 78 12.67 -0.12 5.79
CA VAL A 78 13.53 -0.42 4.63
C VAL A 78 12.97 0.31 3.42
N GLU A 79 13.79 1.13 2.77
CA GLU A 79 13.41 1.95 1.64
C GLU A 79 14.33 1.68 0.45
N GLN A 80 13.75 1.39 -0.71
CA GLN A 80 14.50 1.13 -1.93
C GLN A 80 15.20 2.38 -2.48
N LYS A 81 14.62 3.56 -2.28
CA LYS A 81 15.18 4.83 -2.72
C LYS A 81 16.28 5.29 -1.78
N GLU A 82 17.15 6.19 -2.26
CA GLU A 82 18.20 6.81 -1.46
C GLU A 82 17.67 7.63 -0.28
N ASN A 83 16.48 8.18 -0.42
CA ASN A 83 15.86 9.05 0.57
C ASN A 83 14.52 8.51 1.06
N CYS A 84 14.24 8.78 2.33
CA CYS A 84 12.94 8.53 2.92
C CYS A 84 11.82 9.19 2.11
N GLY A 85 10.79 8.42 1.80
CA GLY A 85 9.58 8.90 1.15
C GLY A 85 8.65 9.68 2.08
N GLY A 86 7.39 9.79 1.68
CA GLY A 86 6.32 10.40 2.45
C GLY A 86 6.48 11.90 2.73
N LEU A 87 5.47 12.48 3.35
CA LEU A 87 5.41 13.89 3.69
C LEU A 87 6.32 14.23 4.87
N ALA A 88 6.85 15.45 4.88
CA ALA A 88 7.77 15.93 5.92
C ALA A 88 7.19 15.77 7.35
N ARG A 89 5.88 15.97 7.52
CA ARG A 89 5.19 15.78 8.80
C ARG A 89 5.28 14.34 9.31
N ASN A 90 5.17 13.35 8.42
CA ASN A 90 5.20 11.94 8.77
C ASN A 90 6.63 11.45 9.05
N ARG A 91 7.64 12.04 8.38
CA ARG A 91 9.07 11.74 8.60
C ARG A 91 9.58 12.12 10.00
N ARG A 92 8.87 12.98 10.74
CA ARG A 92 9.23 13.35 12.12
C ARG A 92 9.33 12.12 13.03
N CYS A 93 8.48 11.11 12.83
CA CYS A 93 8.49 9.89 13.64
C CYS A 93 9.87 9.17 13.68
N LEU A 94 10.70 9.33 12.67
CA LEU A 94 12.04 8.74 12.63
C LEU A 94 12.93 9.23 13.77
N LYS A 95 12.79 10.51 14.17
CA LYS A 95 13.52 11.11 15.28
C LYS A 95 12.80 10.89 16.60
N ASP A 96 11.48 11.12 16.62
CA ASP A 96 10.68 11.14 17.85
C ASP A 96 10.55 9.74 18.46
N ASN A 97 10.54 8.68 17.63
CA ASN A 97 10.34 7.29 18.08
C ASN A 97 11.57 6.40 17.92
N SER A 98 12.75 6.96 17.61
CA SER A 98 14.01 6.20 17.42
C SER A 98 13.86 5.04 16.41
N ILE A 99 13.12 5.27 15.32
CA ILE A 99 12.89 4.28 14.28
C ILE A 99 14.14 4.20 13.40
N ARG A 100 14.68 2.97 13.22
CA ARG A 100 15.79 2.73 12.30
C ARG A 100 15.30 2.84 10.86
N LEU A 101 15.96 3.65 10.03
CA LEU A 101 15.71 3.74 8.59
C LEU A 101 16.93 3.25 7.82
N ILE A 102 16.70 2.35 6.86
CA ILE A 102 17.70 1.81 5.93
C ILE A 102 17.23 2.17 4.53
N CYS A 103 17.96 3.07 3.87
CA CYS A 103 17.71 3.48 2.49
C CYS A 103 18.58 2.69 1.49
N SER A 104 18.26 2.81 0.19
CA SER A 104 18.94 2.13 -0.93
C SER A 104 18.97 0.61 -0.79
N GLN A 105 17.97 0.03 -0.11
CA GLN A 105 17.84 -1.39 0.12
C GLN A 105 16.40 -1.86 -0.11
N THR A 106 16.26 -3.12 -0.49
CA THR A 106 14.97 -3.81 -0.50
C THR A 106 15.09 -5.14 0.25
N ILE A 107 14.00 -5.86 0.38
CA ILE A 107 13.99 -7.20 0.95
C ILE A 107 14.08 -8.20 -0.20
N ASP A 108 15.10 -9.03 -0.21
CA ASP A 108 15.31 -10.08 -1.20
C ASP A 108 14.68 -11.41 -0.77
N ALA A 109 14.66 -11.68 0.53
CA ALA A 109 14.09 -12.92 1.04
C ALA A 109 13.46 -12.77 2.43
N VAL A 110 12.47 -13.60 2.71
CA VAL A 110 11.90 -13.80 4.06
C VAL A 110 12.32 -15.16 4.59
N GLU A 111 12.59 -15.22 5.88
CA GLU A 111 13.03 -16.44 6.59
C GLU A 111 12.02 -16.87 7.66
N GLY A 112 11.85 -18.17 7.81
CA GLY A 112 11.01 -18.75 8.86
C GLY A 112 9.91 -19.67 8.33
N SER A 113 9.54 -20.64 9.14
CA SER A 113 8.43 -21.59 8.93
C SER A 113 8.10 -22.26 10.27
N PRO A 114 6.84 -22.29 10.72
CA PRO A 114 5.64 -21.70 10.11
C PRO A 114 5.52 -20.17 10.31
N ALA A 115 6.33 -19.57 11.19
CA ALA A 115 6.29 -18.14 11.52
C ALA A 115 7.55 -17.42 11.04
N LEU A 116 7.41 -16.12 10.76
CA LEU A 116 8.51 -15.24 10.37
C LEU A 116 9.56 -15.16 11.47
N THR A 117 10.82 -15.31 11.11
CA THR A 117 11.97 -15.16 12.00
C THR A 117 12.89 -14.03 11.58
N GLY A 118 12.84 -13.60 10.32
CA GLY A 118 13.66 -12.52 9.80
C GLY A 118 13.48 -12.30 8.31
N CYS A 119 14.22 -11.33 7.80
CA CYS A 119 14.34 -11.05 6.38
C CYS A 119 15.79 -10.74 6.01
N CYS A 120 16.13 -10.98 4.75
CA CYS A 120 17.43 -10.65 4.16
C CYS A 120 17.27 -9.46 3.22
N LEU A 121 18.10 -8.44 3.39
CA LEU A 121 18.13 -7.26 2.52
C LEU A 121 18.99 -7.50 1.27
N SER A 122 18.79 -6.70 0.24
CA SER A 122 19.56 -6.76 -1.03
C SER A 122 21.06 -6.55 -0.85
N GLY A 123 21.48 -5.88 0.20
CA GLY A 123 22.89 -5.76 0.61
C GLY A 123 23.42 -6.95 1.40
N GLY A 124 22.65 -8.00 1.61
CA GLY A 124 23.05 -9.21 2.34
C GLY A 124 22.88 -9.11 3.88
N GLU A 125 22.49 -7.95 4.41
CA GLU A 125 22.21 -7.83 5.85
C GLU A 125 20.95 -8.64 6.21
N LYS A 126 21.02 -9.40 7.30
CA LYS A 126 19.88 -10.13 7.86
C LYS A 126 19.32 -9.37 9.06
N ILE A 127 18.00 -9.18 9.06
CA ILE A 127 17.29 -8.51 10.14
C ILE A 127 16.31 -9.50 10.76
N ALA A 128 16.50 -9.79 12.04
CA ALA A 128 15.54 -10.58 12.80
C ALA A 128 14.24 -9.79 12.98
N CYS A 129 13.11 -10.39 12.64
CA CYS A 129 11.79 -9.79 12.86
C CYS A 129 10.71 -10.87 13.04
N ARG A 130 9.66 -10.51 13.74
CA ARG A 130 8.47 -11.35 13.94
C ARG A 130 7.28 -10.87 13.13
N THR A 131 7.32 -9.62 12.69
CA THR A 131 6.32 -9.02 11.81
C THR A 131 7.00 -8.28 10.67
N LEU A 132 6.55 -8.52 9.45
CA LEU A 132 6.94 -7.78 8.25
C LEU A 132 5.69 -7.12 7.66
N LEU A 133 5.74 -5.79 7.51
CA LEU A 133 4.69 -5.02 6.83
C LEU A 133 5.15 -4.63 5.43
N ILE A 134 4.29 -4.88 4.46
CA ILE A 134 4.50 -4.47 3.07
C ILE A 134 3.76 -3.15 2.84
N ALA A 135 4.52 -2.08 2.68
CA ALA A 135 4.05 -0.74 2.32
C ALA A 135 4.63 -0.30 0.96
N ALA A 136 4.73 -1.26 0.02
CA ALA A 136 5.42 -1.10 -1.27
C ALA A 136 4.58 -0.42 -2.36
N GLY A 137 3.47 0.22 -1.99
CA GLY A 137 2.61 0.97 -2.89
C GLY A 137 1.28 0.30 -3.19
N LEU A 138 0.56 0.92 -4.12
CA LEU A 138 -0.79 0.54 -4.52
C LEU A 138 -0.83 0.19 -6.00
N VAL A 139 -1.72 -0.73 -6.38
CA VAL A 139 -2.07 -1.03 -7.77
C VAL A 139 -3.54 -0.75 -8.02
N PRO A 140 -3.91 -0.20 -9.20
CA PRO A 140 -5.30 0.02 -9.56
C PRO A 140 -6.15 -1.25 -9.48
N GLU A 141 -7.35 -1.15 -8.89
CA GLU A 141 -8.29 -2.27 -8.86
C GLU A 141 -9.12 -2.30 -10.13
N ARG A 142 -8.73 -3.18 -11.04
CA ARG A 142 -9.31 -3.32 -12.37
C ARG A 142 -9.92 -4.71 -12.63
N GLY A 143 -10.16 -5.51 -11.60
CA GLY A 143 -10.65 -6.88 -11.75
C GLY A 143 -11.92 -6.98 -12.60
N LEU A 144 -12.86 -6.04 -12.43
CA LEU A 144 -14.10 -6.01 -13.22
C LEU A 144 -13.87 -5.71 -14.71
N LEU A 145 -12.74 -5.13 -15.09
CA LEU A 145 -12.44 -4.83 -16.50
C LEU A 145 -11.93 -6.04 -17.28
N ALA A 146 -11.41 -7.06 -16.60
CA ALA A 146 -10.90 -8.26 -17.25
C ALA A 146 -11.99 -8.95 -18.11
N GLU A 147 -13.24 -8.86 -17.67
CA GLU A 147 -14.40 -9.44 -18.38
C GLU A 147 -15.11 -8.44 -19.30
N LEU A 148 -15.12 -7.15 -18.93
CA LEU A 148 -15.88 -6.12 -19.65
C LEU A 148 -15.10 -5.45 -20.77
N GLY A 149 -13.76 -5.47 -20.72
CA GLY A 149 -12.93 -4.65 -21.60
C GLY A 149 -13.14 -3.15 -21.35
N MET A 150 -12.94 -2.33 -22.39
CA MET A 150 -13.11 -0.87 -22.35
C MET A 150 -14.13 -0.39 -23.39
N PRO A 151 -15.43 -0.71 -23.23
CA PRO A 151 -16.45 -0.25 -24.14
C PRO A 151 -16.67 1.28 -24.03
N SER A 152 -17.20 1.88 -25.09
CA SER A 152 -17.38 3.35 -25.18
C SER A 152 -18.32 3.95 -24.11
N TRP A 153 -19.19 3.11 -23.53
CA TRP A 153 -20.10 3.50 -22.45
C TRP A 153 -19.47 3.41 -21.06
N LEU A 154 -18.25 2.86 -20.92
CA LEU A 154 -17.51 2.73 -19.67
C LEU A 154 -16.43 3.81 -19.55
N GLN A 155 -16.31 4.40 -18.36
CA GLN A 155 -15.23 5.28 -17.98
C GLN A 155 -14.68 4.86 -16.63
N MET A 156 -13.39 5.08 -16.41
CA MET A 156 -12.75 4.89 -15.11
C MET A 156 -12.37 6.22 -14.50
N CYS A 157 -12.38 6.31 -13.17
CA CYS A 157 -11.86 7.46 -12.45
C CYS A 157 -11.27 7.06 -11.08
N GLY A 158 -10.45 7.95 -10.55
CA GLY A 158 -9.76 7.76 -9.28
C GLY A 158 -8.70 6.67 -9.35
N ASN A 159 -8.41 6.03 -8.22
CA ASN A 159 -7.27 5.12 -8.08
C ASN A 159 -7.40 3.81 -8.89
N CYS A 160 -8.56 3.47 -9.41
CA CYS A 160 -8.67 2.37 -10.37
C CYS A 160 -8.17 2.74 -11.78
N ASN A 161 -8.11 4.04 -12.09
CA ASN A 161 -7.52 4.56 -13.32
C ASN A 161 -6.04 4.88 -13.13
N THR A 162 -5.74 5.80 -12.21
CA THR A 162 -4.38 6.24 -11.86
C THR A 162 -4.29 6.40 -10.36
N VAL A 163 -3.25 5.83 -9.74
CA VAL A 163 -3.03 5.99 -8.30
C VAL A 163 -2.53 7.41 -8.03
N TYR A 164 -3.33 8.18 -7.32
CA TYR A 164 -3.02 9.55 -6.91
C TYR A 164 -2.41 9.57 -5.52
N PRO A 165 -1.40 10.42 -5.28
CA PRO A 165 -0.79 10.56 -3.94
C PRO A 165 -1.70 11.31 -2.95
N MET A 166 -2.68 12.07 -3.44
CA MET A 166 -3.55 12.94 -2.64
C MET A 166 -5.01 12.83 -3.08
N ALA A 167 -5.92 13.03 -2.13
CA ALA A 167 -7.38 12.94 -2.37
C ALA A 167 -7.89 13.97 -3.38
N GLU A 168 -7.25 15.15 -3.47
CA GLU A 168 -7.59 16.20 -4.44
C GLU A 168 -7.49 15.71 -5.89
N GLY A 169 -6.46 14.89 -6.20
CA GLY A 169 -6.30 14.28 -7.52
C GLY A 169 -7.44 13.33 -7.85
N VAL A 170 -7.84 12.49 -6.89
CA VAL A 170 -8.97 11.55 -7.04
C VAL A 170 -10.28 12.32 -7.28
N THR A 171 -10.52 13.39 -6.50
CA THR A 171 -11.72 14.22 -6.61
C THR A 171 -11.79 14.91 -7.97
N ALA A 172 -10.68 15.48 -8.45
CA ALA A 172 -10.60 16.14 -9.74
C ALA A 172 -10.87 15.17 -10.90
N ASP A 173 -10.33 13.95 -10.82
CA ASP A 173 -10.52 12.89 -11.82
C ASP A 173 -11.98 12.42 -11.85
N GLY A 174 -12.60 12.20 -10.70
CA GLY A 174 -14.02 11.85 -10.58
C GLY A 174 -14.93 12.92 -11.20
N ARG A 175 -14.64 14.22 -10.95
CA ARG A 175 -15.37 15.32 -11.57
C ARG A 175 -15.27 15.31 -13.09
N LYS A 176 -14.07 15.10 -13.64
CA LYS A 176 -13.86 14.99 -15.09
C LYS A 176 -14.66 13.84 -15.71
N ALA A 177 -14.63 12.68 -15.07
CA ALA A 177 -15.39 11.51 -15.53
C ALA A 177 -16.90 11.76 -15.54
N GLY A 178 -17.43 12.43 -14.49
CA GLY A 178 -18.85 12.80 -14.42
C GLY A 178 -19.26 13.76 -15.53
N ILE A 179 -18.46 14.82 -15.79
CA ILE A 179 -18.71 15.76 -16.88
C ILE A 179 -18.67 15.06 -18.24
N ALA A 180 -17.68 14.21 -18.49
CA ALA A 180 -17.56 13.49 -19.75
C ALA A 180 -18.73 12.51 -19.98
N ALA A 181 -19.18 11.81 -18.95
CA ALA A 181 -20.34 10.95 -19.03
C ALA A 181 -21.62 11.73 -19.37
N PHE A 182 -21.84 12.87 -18.71
CA PHE A 182 -22.96 13.75 -18.98
C PHE A 182 -22.98 14.29 -20.42
N GLN A 183 -21.83 14.72 -20.93
CA GLN A 183 -21.71 15.21 -22.33
C GLN A 183 -22.03 14.10 -23.33
N LYS A 184 -21.58 12.86 -23.11
CA LYS A 184 -21.91 11.70 -23.95
C LYS A 184 -23.40 11.36 -23.95
N ILE A 185 -24.08 11.54 -22.82
CA ILE A 185 -25.53 11.33 -22.74
C ILE A 185 -26.28 12.41 -23.54
N ARG A 186 -25.90 13.69 -23.34
CA ARG A 186 -26.53 14.82 -24.06
C ARG A 186 -26.29 14.79 -25.56
N GLY A 187 -25.13 14.34 -26.03
CA GLY A 187 -24.86 14.24 -27.46
C GLY A 187 -25.58 13.07 -28.18
N LYS A 188 -26.33 12.25 -27.43
CA LYS A 188 -27.18 11.15 -27.96
C LYS A 188 -28.69 11.51 -27.95
N LEU A 189 -29.04 12.65 -27.37
CA LEU A 189 -30.38 13.24 -27.39
C LEU A 189 -30.49 14.29 -28.49
#